data_a32005f3ce46ba72db89c01945faf343
#
_entry.id   a32005f3ce46ba72db89c01945faf343
#
_cell.length_a   1.000
_cell.length_b   1.000
_cell.length_c   1.000
_cell.angle_alpha   90.00
_cell.angle_beta   90.00
_cell.angle_gamma   90.00
#
_symmetry.space_group_name_H-M   'P 1'
#
loop_
_entity.id
_entity.type
_entity.pdbx_description
1 polymer ?
#
loop_
_entity_poly.entity_id
_entity_poly.type
_entity_poly.pdbx_seq_one_letter_code
_entity_poly.pdbx_strand_id
1 'polypeptide(L)'
;MPVPKLTGVSALASILIDANLLGNGAIKHGAPDLVLFNSGGPATELAKHSILCGPSRTRVVIRQPENWPAGQPNNALAGDIELLSKTQVLTAEIEEWKHGCWYHANIISATGLGDLLNKLHTLTPKNNLYHGEEHLPNGAFWAGTIAYEMVHWTQPISISKISQTNDVLAVLWLIENHVIHSIETDEYTVYGSNPAWVDEVESVIASREITTELPPQPKNNHSELSSIDDLEHIKSIEKITNSIANGMFYQVNFGRFWS
;
A
#
# COMPACT_ATOMS: atom_id res chain seq x y z
N MET A 1 2.86 11.84 36.25
CA MET A 1 3.61 11.75 34.97
C MET A 1 2.62 12.07 33.87
N PRO A 2 2.89 12.95 32.91
CA PRO A 2 1.99 13.14 31.79
C PRO A 2 1.90 11.84 31.00
N VAL A 3 0.66 11.42 30.72
CA VAL A 3 0.37 10.25 29.90
C VAL A 3 0.90 10.56 28.49
N PRO A 4 1.73 9.69 27.87
CA PRO A 4 2.23 9.96 26.53
C PRO A 4 1.02 10.06 25.58
N LYS A 5 0.93 11.15 24.80
CA LYS A 5 -0.06 11.27 23.75
C LYS A 5 0.18 10.18 22.71
N LEU A 6 -0.85 9.48 22.24
CA LEU A 6 -0.80 8.69 21.02
C LEU A 6 -0.65 9.66 19.86
N THR A 7 0.58 9.83 19.46
CA THR A 7 0.89 10.62 18.31
C THR A 7 0.96 9.69 17.11
N GLY A 8 0.27 10.05 16.05
CA GLY A 8 0.43 9.41 14.77
C GLY A 8 -0.79 8.62 14.26
N VAL A 9 -0.74 8.37 12.98
CA VAL A 9 -1.83 7.80 12.19
C VAL A 9 -2.21 6.36 12.58
N SER A 10 -1.27 5.58 13.13
CA SER A 10 -1.56 4.19 13.57
C SER A 10 -2.50 4.17 14.78
N ALA A 11 -2.37 5.16 15.66
CA ALA A 11 -3.25 5.33 16.79
C ALA A 11 -4.65 5.74 16.35
N LEU A 12 -4.73 6.71 15.44
CA LEU A 12 -5.99 7.11 14.85
C LEU A 12 -6.66 5.93 14.14
N ALA A 13 -5.90 5.10 13.41
CA ALA A 13 -6.43 3.91 12.76
C ALA A 13 -7.12 2.97 13.75
N SER A 14 -6.49 2.68 14.89
CA SER A 14 -7.10 1.85 15.96
C SER A 14 -8.40 2.46 16.48
N ILE A 15 -8.39 3.76 16.75
CA ILE A 15 -9.57 4.48 17.20
C ILE A 15 -10.73 4.42 16.19
N LEU A 16 -10.44 4.60 14.92
CA LEU A 16 -11.45 4.55 13.86
C LEU A 16 -11.95 3.12 13.59
N ILE A 17 -11.13 2.10 13.82
CA ILE A 17 -11.56 0.69 13.80
C ILE A 17 -12.54 0.45 14.94
N ASP A 18 -12.24 0.87 16.17
CA ASP A 18 -13.13 0.74 17.33
C ASP A 18 -14.44 1.49 17.14
N ALA A 19 -14.40 2.64 16.44
CA ALA A 19 -15.58 3.42 16.08
C ALA A 19 -16.38 2.85 14.87
N ASN A 20 -15.97 1.73 14.30
CA ASN A 20 -16.56 1.13 13.09
C ASN A 20 -16.50 2.04 11.84
N LEU A 21 -15.48 2.87 11.74
CA LEU A 21 -15.21 3.75 10.60
C LEU A 21 -14.14 3.20 9.65
N LEU A 22 -13.39 2.19 10.12
CA LEU A 22 -12.41 1.41 9.35
C LEU A 22 -12.58 -0.09 9.62
N GLY A 23 -11.96 -0.92 8.78
CA GLY A 23 -11.97 -2.36 8.92
C GLY A 23 -13.36 -2.98 8.80
N ASN A 24 -13.59 -4.11 9.45
CA ASN A 24 -14.83 -4.89 9.35
C ASN A 24 -16.10 -4.14 9.81
N GLY A 25 -15.98 -3.17 10.69
CA GLY A 25 -17.11 -2.35 11.13
C GLY A 25 -17.57 -1.30 10.11
N ALA A 26 -16.71 -0.96 9.18
CA ALA A 26 -16.95 0.11 8.19
C ALA A 26 -17.69 -0.33 6.93
N ILE A 27 -18.26 -1.52 6.89
CA ILE A 27 -18.89 -2.13 5.68
C ILE A 27 -19.94 -1.22 5.05
N LYS A 28 -20.61 -0.38 5.83
CA LYS A 28 -21.56 0.64 5.33
C LYS A 28 -20.89 1.70 4.45
N HIS A 29 -19.61 1.96 4.67
CA HIS A 29 -18.82 2.97 3.95
C HIS A 29 -18.03 2.38 2.77
N GLY A 30 -17.61 1.11 2.85
CA GLY A 30 -16.84 0.41 1.82
C GLY A 30 -16.27 -0.92 2.29
N ALA A 31 -15.25 -1.41 1.58
CA ALA A 31 -14.56 -2.66 1.92
C ALA A 31 -13.77 -2.53 3.22
N PRO A 32 -13.57 -3.64 3.94
CA PRO A 32 -12.81 -3.68 5.19
C PRO A 32 -11.29 -3.54 4.98
N ASP A 33 -10.84 -3.53 3.74
CA ASP A 33 -9.42 -3.40 3.39
C ASP A 33 -8.85 -2.10 3.95
N LEU A 34 -7.67 -2.18 4.56
CA LEU A 34 -7.01 -1.03 5.19
C LEU A 34 -5.74 -0.68 4.42
N VAL A 35 -5.64 0.57 4.00
CA VAL A 35 -4.44 1.14 3.39
C VAL A 35 -3.91 2.27 4.26
N LEU A 36 -2.65 2.16 4.65
CA LEU A 36 -1.99 3.10 5.55
C LEU A 36 -0.58 3.42 5.05
N PHE A 37 -0.30 4.69 4.81
CA PHE A 37 1.04 5.21 4.57
C PHE A 37 1.54 5.87 5.87
N ASN A 38 2.36 5.17 6.61
CA ASN A 38 2.89 5.64 7.88
C ASN A 38 4.34 6.10 7.73
N SER A 39 4.56 7.40 7.84
CA SER A 39 5.89 7.98 7.98
C SER A 39 6.29 7.94 9.45
N GLY A 40 6.85 6.81 9.89
CA GLY A 40 7.32 6.65 11.27
C GLY A 40 8.56 7.48 11.59
N GLY A 41 8.69 7.89 12.84
CA GLY A 41 9.86 8.64 13.32
C GLY A 41 9.67 10.15 13.37
N PRO A 42 10.74 10.92 13.63
CA PRO A 42 10.68 12.38 13.70
C PRO A 42 10.39 12.99 12.33
N ALA A 43 9.77 14.16 12.33
CA ALA A 43 9.53 14.93 11.10
C ALA A 43 10.87 15.25 10.39
N THR A 44 10.92 14.97 9.09
CA THR A 44 12.04 15.27 8.21
C THR A 44 11.51 15.82 6.89
N GLU A 45 12.39 16.30 6.01
CA GLU A 45 11.99 16.75 4.67
C GLU A 45 11.25 15.68 3.86
N LEU A 46 11.55 14.39 4.11
CA LEU A 46 10.95 13.23 3.42
C LEU A 46 9.79 12.58 4.19
N ALA A 47 9.68 12.85 5.50
CA ALA A 47 8.70 12.24 6.38
C ALA A 47 7.88 13.32 7.10
N LYS A 48 7.06 14.05 6.35
CA LYS A 48 6.22 15.14 6.89
C LYS A 48 4.82 14.69 7.25
N HIS A 49 4.29 13.76 6.48
CA HIS A 49 2.88 13.38 6.56
C HIS A 49 2.71 11.87 6.57
N SER A 50 1.67 11.41 7.24
CA SER A 50 1.14 10.06 7.13
C SER A 50 -0.28 10.13 6.59
N ILE A 51 -0.73 9.10 5.85
CA ILE A 51 -2.04 9.08 5.23
C ILE A 51 -2.77 7.81 5.64
N LEU A 52 -3.93 7.96 6.26
CA LEU A 52 -4.84 6.87 6.57
C LEU A 52 -6.00 6.89 5.57
N CYS A 53 -6.07 5.87 4.74
CA CYS A 53 -7.10 5.76 3.73
C CYS A 53 -8.41 5.24 4.33
N GLY A 54 -9.51 5.84 3.95
CA GLY A 54 -10.85 5.39 4.29
C GLY A 54 -11.24 4.13 3.50
N PRO A 55 -12.40 3.52 3.83
CA PRO A 55 -12.90 2.34 3.14
C PRO A 55 -13.15 2.60 1.65
N SER A 56 -12.54 1.80 0.80
CA SER A 56 -12.73 1.91 -0.65
C SER A 56 -13.95 1.12 -1.12
N ARG A 57 -14.60 1.61 -2.16
CA ARG A 57 -15.68 0.90 -2.87
C ARG A 57 -15.27 0.36 -4.22
N THR A 58 -14.07 0.72 -4.69
CA THR A 58 -13.56 0.31 -6.00
C THR A 58 -12.10 -0.10 -5.86
N ARG A 59 -11.76 -1.24 -6.42
CA ARG A 59 -10.36 -1.65 -6.56
C ARG A 59 -10.08 -2.18 -7.96
N VAL A 60 -8.81 -2.21 -8.29
CA VAL A 60 -8.27 -2.82 -9.51
C VAL A 60 -7.34 -3.95 -9.11
N VAL A 61 -7.54 -5.11 -9.71
CA VAL A 61 -6.68 -6.28 -9.54
C VAL A 61 -5.98 -6.55 -10.87
N ILE A 62 -4.66 -6.55 -10.85
CA ILE A 62 -3.83 -6.86 -12.01
C ILE A 62 -3.26 -8.25 -11.80
N ARG A 63 -3.47 -9.14 -12.80
CA ARG A 63 -2.98 -10.51 -12.74
C ARG A 63 -1.99 -10.80 -13.84
N GLN A 64 -1.15 -11.79 -13.60
CA GLN A 64 -0.25 -12.31 -14.62
C GLN A 64 -1.07 -12.92 -15.76
N PRO A 65 -0.86 -12.50 -17.03
CA PRO A 65 -1.57 -13.06 -18.17
C PRO A 65 -1.37 -14.57 -18.29
N GLU A 66 -2.40 -15.28 -18.75
CA GLU A 66 -2.35 -16.74 -18.94
C GLU A 66 -1.26 -17.18 -19.91
N ASN A 67 -0.99 -16.38 -20.93
CA ASN A 67 0.03 -16.66 -21.95
C ASN A 67 1.43 -16.14 -21.59
N TRP A 68 1.63 -15.68 -20.36
CA TRP A 68 2.96 -15.32 -19.91
C TRP A 68 3.84 -16.58 -19.92
N PRO A 69 5.04 -16.55 -20.50
CA PRO A 69 5.89 -17.74 -20.60
C PRO A 69 6.37 -18.18 -19.22
N ALA A 70 5.49 -18.85 -18.48
CA ALA A 70 5.82 -19.50 -17.22
C ALA A 70 6.84 -20.60 -17.51
N GLY A 71 8.01 -20.51 -16.90
CA GLY A 71 8.97 -21.60 -16.89
C GLY A 71 9.86 -21.72 -18.12
N GLN A 72 10.08 -20.68 -18.90
CA GLN A 72 11.25 -20.67 -19.79
C GLN A 72 12.50 -20.55 -18.88
N PRO A 73 13.29 -21.64 -18.76
CA PRO A 73 14.51 -21.54 -17.96
C PRO A 73 15.43 -20.54 -18.61
N ASN A 74 16.05 -19.69 -17.83
CA ASN A 74 17.27 -18.88 -17.97
C ASN A 74 17.87 -18.57 -19.37
N ASN A 75 17.25 -18.98 -20.47
CA ASN A 75 17.74 -18.84 -21.84
C ASN A 75 16.87 -17.92 -22.72
N ALA A 76 15.78 -17.37 -22.22
CA ALA A 76 15.12 -16.28 -22.92
C ALA A 76 16.08 -15.08 -22.90
N LEU A 77 16.62 -14.74 -24.06
CA LEU A 77 17.48 -13.57 -24.22
C LEU A 77 16.68 -12.34 -23.75
N ALA A 78 17.34 -11.37 -23.12
CA ALA A 78 16.70 -10.13 -22.64
C ALA A 78 15.82 -9.46 -23.71
N GLY A 79 16.15 -9.65 -25.00
CA GLY A 79 15.37 -9.19 -26.14
C GLY A 79 13.99 -9.86 -26.30
N ASP A 80 13.84 -11.11 -25.88
CA ASP A 80 12.55 -11.82 -25.98
C ASP A 80 11.57 -11.30 -24.92
N ILE A 81 12.07 -10.99 -23.73
CA ILE A 81 11.26 -10.40 -22.65
C ILE A 81 10.83 -8.97 -23.01
N GLU A 82 11.74 -8.19 -23.59
CA GLU A 82 11.42 -6.85 -24.08
C GLU A 82 10.35 -6.87 -25.18
N LEU A 83 10.44 -7.83 -26.09
CA LEU A 83 9.44 -8.02 -27.14
C LEU A 83 8.09 -8.45 -26.55
N LEU A 84 8.08 -9.38 -25.61
CA LEU A 84 6.87 -9.87 -24.95
C LEU A 84 6.18 -8.76 -24.13
N SER A 85 6.92 -7.97 -23.37
CA SER A 85 6.35 -6.85 -22.61
C SER A 85 5.76 -5.76 -23.52
N LYS A 86 6.25 -5.61 -24.75
CA LYS A 86 5.72 -4.66 -25.73
C LYS A 86 4.54 -5.20 -26.53
N THR A 87 4.38 -6.52 -26.61
CA THR A 87 3.35 -7.16 -27.46
C THR A 87 2.19 -7.71 -26.64
N GLN A 88 2.38 -7.94 -25.35
CA GLN A 88 1.31 -8.45 -24.49
C GLN A 88 0.45 -7.34 -23.91
N VAL A 89 -0.85 -7.64 -23.87
CA VAL A 89 -1.84 -6.76 -23.25
C VAL A 89 -1.90 -7.06 -21.76
N LEU A 90 -1.62 -6.05 -20.95
CA LEU A 90 -1.84 -6.09 -19.52
C LEU A 90 -3.33 -5.86 -19.24
N THR A 91 -3.96 -6.78 -18.53
CA THR A 91 -5.37 -6.68 -18.15
C THR A 91 -5.50 -6.39 -16.67
N ALA A 92 -6.43 -5.50 -16.33
CA ALA A 92 -6.77 -5.15 -14.97
C ALA A 92 -8.29 -5.29 -14.77
N GLU A 93 -8.68 -6.05 -13.77
CA GLU A 93 -10.07 -6.24 -13.38
C GLU A 93 -10.48 -5.11 -12.45
N ILE A 94 -11.53 -4.35 -12.80
CA ILE A 94 -12.17 -3.40 -11.89
C ILE A 94 -13.21 -4.16 -11.11
N GLU A 95 -13.13 -4.07 -9.80
CA GLU A 95 -14.07 -4.66 -8.87
C GLU A 95 -14.74 -3.58 -8.02
N GLU A 96 -16.03 -3.74 -7.76
CA GLU A 96 -16.82 -2.88 -6.90
C GLU A 96 -17.27 -3.62 -5.63
N TRP A 97 -17.18 -2.95 -4.49
CA TRP A 97 -17.65 -3.48 -3.22
C TRP A 97 -19.16 -3.31 -3.07
N LYS A 98 -19.88 -4.42 -3.05
CA LYS A 98 -21.35 -4.47 -2.90
C LYS A 98 -21.73 -5.66 -2.02
N HIS A 99 -22.70 -5.47 -1.14
CA HIS A 99 -23.27 -6.54 -0.30
C HIS A 99 -22.23 -7.36 0.48
N GLY A 100 -21.15 -6.74 0.92
CA GLY A 100 -20.13 -7.41 1.73
C GLY A 100 -19.08 -8.22 0.96
N CYS A 101 -19.00 -8.07 -0.37
CA CYS A 101 -17.96 -8.71 -1.19
C CYS A 101 -17.60 -7.88 -2.43
N TRP A 102 -16.47 -8.23 -3.04
CA TRP A 102 -16.02 -7.65 -4.29
C TRP A 102 -16.69 -8.33 -5.47
N TYR A 103 -17.25 -7.52 -6.37
CA TYR A 103 -17.89 -7.96 -7.62
C TYR A 103 -17.13 -7.41 -8.81
N HIS A 104 -16.90 -8.27 -9.78
CA HIS A 104 -16.36 -7.85 -11.07
C HIS A 104 -17.30 -6.84 -11.73
N ALA A 105 -16.75 -5.69 -12.10
CA ALA A 105 -17.49 -4.61 -12.76
C ALA A 105 -17.06 -4.41 -14.20
N ASN A 106 -15.76 -4.43 -14.49
CA ASN A 106 -15.21 -4.17 -15.82
C ASN A 106 -13.78 -4.69 -15.95
N ILE A 107 -13.28 -4.73 -17.18
CA ILE A 107 -11.87 -5.05 -17.51
C ILE A 107 -11.27 -3.87 -18.27
N ILE A 108 -10.08 -3.47 -17.87
CA ILE A 108 -9.24 -2.53 -18.61
C ILE A 108 -8.13 -3.31 -19.27
N SER A 109 -7.95 -3.11 -20.59
CA SER A 109 -6.80 -3.62 -21.31
C SER A 109 -5.83 -2.49 -21.63
N ALA A 110 -4.53 -2.72 -21.45
CA ALA A 110 -3.49 -1.73 -21.61
C ALA A 110 -2.26 -2.32 -22.31
N THR A 111 -1.53 -1.51 -23.03
CA THR A 111 -0.30 -1.91 -23.75
C THR A 111 0.94 -1.91 -22.84
N GLY A 112 0.76 -1.84 -21.55
CA GLY A 112 1.79 -1.86 -20.51
C GLY A 112 1.37 -1.07 -19.29
N LEU A 113 2.24 -1.04 -18.27
CA LEU A 113 1.92 -0.40 -16.98
C LEU A 113 1.65 1.11 -17.13
N GLY A 114 2.41 1.83 -17.94
CA GLY A 114 2.20 3.28 -18.13
C GLY A 114 0.85 3.60 -18.75
N ASP A 115 0.41 2.85 -19.76
CA ASP A 115 -0.92 2.99 -20.37
C ASP A 115 -2.02 2.66 -19.37
N LEU A 116 -1.83 1.60 -18.55
CA LEU A 116 -2.77 1.24 -17.51
C LEU A 116 -2.92 2.35 -16.48
N LEU A 117 -1.83 2.89 -15.96
CA LEU A 117 -1.86 3.97 -14.98
C LEU A 117 -2.54 5.23 -15.54
N ASN A 118 -2.30 5.57 -16.81
CA ASN A 118 -3.00 6.67 -17.49
C ASN A 118 -4.51 6.42 -17.57
N LYS A 119 -4.93 5.19 -17.89
CA LYS A 119 -6.35 4.81 -17.91
C LYS A 119 -6.97 4.90 -16.52
N LEU A 120 -6.29 4.42 -15.49
CA LEU A 120 -6.74 4.56 -14.10
C LEU A 120 -6.85 6.04 -13.69
N HIS A 121 -5.88 6.87 -14.08
CA HIS A 121 -5.95 8.31 -13.83
C HIS A 121 -7.21 8.95 -14.48
N THR A 122 -7.60 8.52 -15.69
CA THR A 122 -8.82 9.04 -16.34
C THR A 122 -10.10 8.60 -15.64
N LEU A 123 -10.07 7.48 -14.93
CA LEU A 123 -11.20 6.97 -14.14
C LEU A 123 -11.28 7.55 -12.73
N THR A 124 -10.24 8.26 -12.30
CA THR A 124 -10.23 8.92 -10.99
C THR A 124 -11.23 10.09 -11.00
N PRO A 125 -12.18 10.14 -10.05
CA PRO A 125 -13.11 11.25 -9.93
C PRO A 125 -12.37 12.58 -9.78
N LYS A 126 -12.72 13.55 -10.62
CA LYS A 126 -12.14 14.91 -10.56
C LYS A 126 -12.86 15.77 -9.54
N ASN A 127 -12.83 15.36 -8.30
CA ASN A 127 -13.39 16.15 -7.21
C ASN A 127 -12.31 17.11 -6.70
N ASN A 128 -12.22 18.28 -7.32
CA ASN A 128 -11.38 19.39 -6.83
C ASN A 128 -12.01 20.00 -5.59
N LEU A 129 -11.97 19.31 -4.46
CA LEU A 129 -12.70 19.77 -3.28
C LEU A 129 -11.88 20.65 -2.33
N TYR A 130 -10.55 20.74 -2.45
CA TYR A 130 -9.79 21.61 -1.53
C TYR A 130 -8.50 22.19 -2.12
N HIS A 131 -8.24 23.41 -1.75
CA HIS A 131 -6.94 24.09 -1.88
C HIS A 131 -6.03 23.58 -0.74
N GLY A 132 -5.47 22.38 -0.90
CA GLY A 132 -4.47 21.83 0.01
C GLY A 132 -3.03 22.21 -0.39
N GLU A 133 -2.08 21.85 0.42
CA GLU A 133 -0.66 21.96 0.09
C GLU A 133 -0.36 21.23 -1.23
N GLU A 134 0.49 21.82 -2.04
CA GLU A 134 0.76 21.47 -3.45
C GLU A 134 1.21 20.02 -3.68
N HIS A 135 1.58 19.30 -2.61
CA HIS A 135 2.14 17.94 -2.65
C HIS A 135 1.31 16.87 -1.95
N LEU A 136 0.13 17.22 -1.42
CA LEU A 136 -0.74 16.27 -0.73
C LEU A 136 -1.95 15.92 -1.59
N PRO A 137 -2.44 14.66 -1.50
CA PRO A 137 -3.64 14.28 -2.21
C PRO A 137 -4.84 15.03 -1.62
N ASN A 138 -5.39 15.94 -2.40
CA ASN A 138 -6.58 16.74 -2.05
C ASN A 138 -7.87 16.24 -2.74
N GLY A 139 -7.81 15.10 -3.38
CA GLY A 139 -8.91 14.44 -4.08
C GLY A 139 -8.75 12.92 -4.06
N ALA A 140 -9.53 12.23 -4.87
CA ALA A 140 -9.43 10.79 -5.02
C ALA A 140 -8.09 10.38 -5.69
N PHE A 141 -7.52 9.27 -5.23
CA PHE A 141 -6.27 8.72 -5.77
C PHE A 141 -6.25 7.19 -5.68
N TRP A 142 -5.35 6.56 -6.43
CA TRP A 142 -5.13 5.12 -6.37
C TRP A 142 -3.97 4.80 -5.43
N ALA A 143 -4.20 3.87 -4.52
CA ALA A 143 -3.21 3.42 -3.55
C ALA A 143 -3.28 1.90 -3.39
N GLY A 144 -2.14 1.25 -3.15
CA GLY A 144 -2.14 -0.20 -2.96
C GLY A 144 -0.77 -0.83 -2.99
N THR A 145 -0.73 -2.09 -3.39
CA THR A 145 0.47 -2.91 -3.44
C THR A 145 0.77 -3.34 -4.86
N ILE A 146 2.05 -3.37 -5.20
CA ILE A 146 2.58 -3.85 -6.48
C ILE A 146 3.61 -4.93 -6.15
N ALA A 147 3.42 -6.14 -6.69
CA ALA A 147 4.36 -7.24 -6.53
C ALA A 147 5.66 -6.95 -7.28
N TYR A 148 6.76 -7.51 -6.79
CA TYR A 148 8.07 -7.33 -7.42
C TYR A 148 8.09 -7.84 -8.87
N GLU A 149 7.32 -8.86 -9.18
CA GLU A 149 7.17 -9.44 -10.51
C GLU A 149 6.64 -8.46 -11.57
N MET A 150 6.00 -7.38 -11.16
CA MET A 150 5.61 -6.28 -12.06
C MET A 150 6.82 -5.64 -12.76
N VAL A 151 8.03 -5.85 -12.25
CA VAL A 151 9.27 -5.36 -12.85
C VAL A 151 9.42 -5.79 -14.31
N HIS A 152 8.90 -6.95 -14.70
CA HIS A 152 8.90 -7.40 -16.10
C HIS A 152 8.13 -6.49 -17.07
N TRP A 153 7.18 -5.71 -16.53
CA TRP A 153 6.38 -4.75 -17.30
C TRP A 153 7.00 -3.35 -17.35
N THR A 154 8.07 -3.12 -16.58
CA THR A 154 8.75 -1.82 -16.48
C THR A 154 10.20 -1.85 -16.94
N GLN A 155 10.85 -3.00 -16.85
CA GLN A 155 12.27 -3.16 -17.14
C GLN A 155 12.52 -4.42 -17.97
N PRO A 156 13.45 -4.40 -18.94
CA PRO A 156 13.82 -5.57 -19.73
C PRO A 156 14.80 -6.47 -18.94
N ILE A 157 14.37 -6.94 -17.78
CA ILE A 157 15.16 -7.82 -16.91
C ILE A 157 14.48 -9.18 -16.75
N SER A 158 15.30 -10.22 -16.64
CA SER A 158 14.84 -11.55 -16.25
C SER A 158 15.11 -11.79 -14.79
N ILE A 159 14.08 -12.14 -14.02
CA ILE A 159 14.22 -12.61 -12.65
C ILE A 159 14.11 -14.13 -12.63
N SER A 160 14.89 -14.76 -11.74
CA SER A 160 15.01 -16.22 -11.68
C SER A 160 13.73 -16.93 -11.22
N LYS A 161 12.85 -16.22 -10.53
CA LYS A 161 11.56 -16.72 -10.08
C LYS A 161 10.45 -16.02 -10.85
N ILE A 162 9.81 -16.76 -11.73
CA ILE A 162 8.70 -16.27 -12.54
C ILE A 162 7.41 -16.55 -11.78
N SER A 163 6.54 -15.55 -11.67
CA SER A 163 5.19 -15.72 -11.12
C SER A 163 4.39 -16.72 -11.96
N GLN A 164 3.50 -17.44 -11.30
CA GLN A 164 2.63 -18.39 -11.97
C GLN A 164 1.52 -17.65 -12.72
N THR A 165 0.93 -18.33 -13.69
CA THR A 165 -0.28 -17.87 -14.37
C THR A 165 -1.34 -17.49 -13.34
N ASN A 166 -1.98 -16.35 -13.52
CA ASN A 166 -3.00 -15.81 -12.61
C ASN A 166 -2.50 -15.24 -11.26
N ASP A 167 -1.21 -15.24 -10.97
CA ASP A 167 -0.70 -14.56 -9.79
C ASP A 167 -1.09 -13.08 -9.79
N VAL A 168 -1.42 -12.56 -8.61
CA VAL A 168 -1.76 -11.15 -8.43
C VAL A 168 -0.48 -10.31 -8.50
N LEU A 169 -0.38 -9.46 -9.52
CA LEU A 169 0.74 -8.55 -9.72
C LEU A 169 0.54 -7.20 -9.01
N ALA A 170 -0.70 -6.76 -8.86
CA ALA A 170 -1.01 -5.57 -8.09
C ALA A 170 -2.47 -5.56 -7.64
N VAL A 171 -2.71 -4.90 -6.52
CA VAL A 171 -4.04 -4.49 -6.07
C VAL A 171 -4.00 -3.01 -5.74
N LEU A 172 -4.83 -2.22 -6.40
CA LEU A 172 -4.93 -0.79 -6.20
C LEU A 172 -6.37 -0.44 -5.81
N TRP A 173 -6.54 0.26 -4.71
CA TRP A 173 -7.83 0.76 -4.25
C TRP A 173 -8.01 2.22 -4.65
N LEU A 174 -9.20 2.59 -5.12
CA LEU A 174 -9.58 3.98 -5.32
C LEU A 174 -9.92 4.59 -3.96
N ILE A 175 -9.06 5.44 -3.48
CA ILE A 175 -9.22 6.14 -2.21
C ILE A 175 -9.95 7.44 -2.47
N GLU A 176 -11.18 7.53 -2.00
CA GLU A 176 -12.03 8.71 -2.10
C GLU A 176 -12.16 9.46 -0.78
N ASN A 177 -11.82 8.80 0.33
CA ASN A 177 -11.85 9.36 1.68
C ASN A 177 -10.54 9.02 2.39
N HIS A 178 -9.94 9.99 3.07
CA HIS A 178 -8.67 9.78 3.77
C HIS A 178 -8.43 10.84 4.85
N VAL A 179 -7.55 10.52 5.78
CA VAL A 179 -7.05 11.46 6.79
C VAL A 179 -5.56 11.66 6.57
N ILE A 180 -5.13 12.91 6.51
CA ILE A 180 -3.72 13.28 6.51
C ILE A 180 -3.33 13.71 7.92
N HIS A 181 -2.27 13.12 8.45
CA HIS A 181 -1.65 13.50 9.70
C HIS A 181 -0.35 14.23 9.42
N SER A 182 -0.24 15.48 9.85
CA SER A 182 1.01 16.24 9.87
C SER A 182 1.85 15.82 11.07
N ILE A 183 3.05 15.29 10.81
CA ILE A 183 3.96 14.82 11.87
C ILE A 183 4.54 16.02 12.64
N GLU A 184 4.71 17.16 11.98
CA GLU A 184 5.30 18.35 12.57
C GLU A 184 4.33 19.05 13.54
N THR A 185 3.07 19.22 13.13
CA THR A 185 2.05 19.94 13.92
C THR A 185 1.18 19.02 14.76
N ASP A 186 1.25 17.70 14.54
CA ASP A 186 0.36 16.67 15.12
C ASP A 186 -1.13 16.95 14.83
N GLU A 187 -1.41 17.56 13.68
CA GLU A 187 -2.76 17.88 13.22
C GLU A 187 -3.28 16.84 12.23
N TYR A 188 -4.60 16.63 12.27
CA TYR A 188 -5.31 15.73 11.36
C TYR A 188 -6.25 16.52 10.47
N THR A 189 -6.16 16.30 9.16
CA THR A 189 -7.07 16.87 8.17
C THR A 189 -7.83 15.75 7.47
N VAL A 190 -9.15 15.83 7.46
CA VAL A 190 -10.03 14.82 6.84
C VAL A 190 -10.45 15.29 5.47
N TYR A 191 -10.33 14.41 4.49
CA TYR A 191 -10.76 14.63 3.10
C TYR A 191 -11.71 13.51 2.67
N GLY A 192 -12.74 13.84 1.89
CA GLY A 192 -13.58 12.79 1.35
C GLY A 192 -14.73 13.24 0.50
N SER A 193 -15.19 12.33 -0.38
CA SER A 193 -16.39 12.48 -1.19
C SER A 193 -17.66 11.96 -0.48
N ASN A 194 -17.50 11.24 0.65
CA ASN A 194 -18.59 10.76 1.48
C ASN A 194 -18.73 11.64 2.73
N PRO A 195 -19.68 12.63 2.73
CA PRO A 195 -19.84 13.55 3.85
C PRO A 195 -20.13 12.84 5.18
N ALA A 196 -20.92 11.76 5.16
CA ALA A 196 -21.26 11.04 6.37
C ALA A 196 -20.05 10.40 7.03
N TRP A 197 -19.10 9.86 6.24
CA TRP A 197 -17.84 9.34 6.77
C TRP A 197 -16.95 10.46 7.30
N VAL A 198 -16.87 11.58 6.58
CA VAL A 198 -16.08 12.75 6.99
C VAL A 198 -16.57 13.29 8.33
N ASP A 199 -17.87 13.57 8.45
CA ASP A 199 -18.48 14.10 9.67
C ASP A 199 -18.27 13.14 10.87
N GLU A 200 -18.43 11.84 10.68
CA GLU A 200 -18.23 10.84 11.71
C GLU A 200 -16.74 10.80 12.16
N VAL A 201 -15.78 10.86 11.21
CA VAL A 201 -14.34 10.87 11.53
C VAL A 201 -13.92 12.15 12.24
N GLU A 202 -14.36 13.31 11.77
CA GLU A 202 -14.10 14.61 12.42
C GLU A 202 -14.66 14.64 13.84
N SER A 203 -15.88 14.11 14.04
CA SER A 203 -16.49 13.99 15.37
C SER A 203 -15.66 13.11 16.30
N VAL A 204 -15.12 12.00 15.80
CA VAL A 204 -14.25 11.10 16.59
C VAL A 204 -12.94 11.80 16.95
N ILE A 205 -12.32 12.50 16.01
CA ILE A 205 -11.09 13.26 16.27
C ILE A 205 -11.33 14.37 17.30
N ALA A 206 -12.42 15.13 17.16
CA ALA A 206 -12.74 16.24 18.05
C ALA A 206 -13.19 15.81 19.45
N SER A 207 -13.86 14.66 19.60
CA SER A 207 -14.39 14.18 20.87
C SER A 207 -13.37 13.54 21.80
N ARG A 208 -12.20 13.20 21.28
CA ARG A 208 -11.13 12.59 22.08
C ARG A 208 -10.01 13.62 22.29
N GLU A 209 -9.83 14.06 23.55
CA GLU A 209 -8.46 14.25 23.99
C GLU A 209 -7.76 12.92 23.64
N ILE A 210 -6.89 12.93 22.62
CA ILE A 210 -6.18 11.74 22.19
C ILE A 210 -5.23 11.34 23.30
N THR A 211 -5.81 10.77 24.36
CA THR A 211 -5.12 10.23 25.52
C THR A 211 -4.71 8.81 25.20
N THR A 212 -3.47 8.68 25.06
CA THR A 212 -2.74 7.50 24.67
C THR A 212 -2.47 6.57 25.83
N GLU A 213 -3.33 5.65 26.06
CA GLU A 213 -2.82 4.35 26.48
C GLU A 213 -2.53 3.56 25.19
N LEU A 214 -1.26 3.33 24.90
CA LEU A 214 -0.89 2.27 23.95
C LEU A 214 -1.67 1.03 24.38
N PRO A 215 -2.47 0.41 23.48
CA PRO A 215 -3.06 -0.87 23.80
C PRO A 215 -1.92 -1.74 24.35
N PRO A 216 -2.13 -2.47 25.45
CA PRO A 216 -1.09 -3.29 26.03
C PRO A 216 -0.50 -4.10 24.88
N GLN A 217 0.79 -3.92 24.65
CA GLN A 217 1.52 -4.68 23.60
C GLN A 217 1.00 -6.11 23.73
N PRO A 218 0.46 -6.72 22.66
CA PRO A 218 -0.01 -8.08 22.74
C PRO A 218 1.13 -8.81 23.42
N LYS A 219 0.86 -9.39 24.59
CA LYS A 219 1.85 -10.21 25.29
C LYS A 219 2.31 -11.16 24.23
N ASN A 220 3.55 -10.93 23.76
CA ASN A 220 4.12 -11.78 22.75
C ASN A 220 4.03 -13.20 23.27
N ASN A 221 2.92 -13.87 22.99
CA ASN A 221 2.92 -15.32 22.95
C ASN A 221 3.81 -15.59 21.74
N HIS A 222 5.13 -15.49 21.98
CA HIS A 222 6.09 -16.07 21.08
C HIS A 222 5.76 -17.57 21.02
N SER A 223 4.84 -17.94 20.16
CA SER A 223 4.99 -19.21 19.49
C SER A 223 6.41 -19.15 18.97
N GLU A 224 7.28 -20.04 19.42
CA GLU A 224 8.68 -20.11 18.99
C GLU A 224 8.70 -20.14 17.47
N LEU A 225 8.70 -18.95 16.86
CA LEU A 225 8.98 -18.82 15.44
C LEU A 225 10.42 -19.30 15.31
N SER A 226 10.58 -20.51 14.79
CA SER A 226 11.88 -21.09 14.47
C SER A 226 12.60 -20.10 13.56
N SER A 227 13.51 -19.35 14.11
CA SER A 227 14.36 -18.46 13.34
C SER A 227 15.57 -19.24 12.87
N ILE A 228 15.86 -19.18 11.58
CA ILE A 228 17.22 -19.43 11.09
C ILE A 228 18.12 -18.52 11.90
N ASP A 229 19.12 -19.13 12.52
CA ASP A 229 20.06 -18.61 13.50
C ASP A 229 20.22 -17.08 13.45
N ASP A 230 19.80 -16.39 14.51
CA ASP A 230 19.93 -14.93 14.65
C ASP A 230 21.37 -14.46 14.41
N LEU A 231 22.34 -15.28 14.80
CA LEU A 231 23.76 -15.00 14.61
C LEU A 231 24.17 -15.00 13.13
N GLU A 232 23.60 -15.90 12.33
CA GLU A 232 23.88 -15.93 10.88
C GLU A 232 23.27 -14.73 10.18
N HIS A 233 22.08 -14.33 10.59
CA HIS A 233 21.41 -13.13 10.08
C HIS A 233 22.23 -11.86 10.40
N ILE A 234 22.68 -11.70 11.64
CA ILE A 234 23.53 -10.58 12.09
C ILE A 234 24.84 -10.53 11.29
N LYS A 235 25.53 -11.67 11.14
CA LYS A 235 26.77 -11.76 10.33
C LYS A 235 26.53 -11.35 8.87
N SER A 236 25.38 -11.71 8.33
CA SER A 236 25.02 -11.33 6.96
C SER A 236 24.80 -9.81 6.84
N ILE A 237 24.13 -9.19 7.82
CA ILE A 237 23.96 -7.74 7.88
C ILE A 237 25.32 -7.03 7.98
N GLU A 238 26.21 -7.48 8.86
CA GLU A 238 27.57 -6.93 8.99
C GLU A 238 28.35 -7.01 7.67
N LYS A 239 28.30 -8.15 6.99
CA LYS A 239 28.94 -8.33 5.69
C LYS A 239 28.37 -7.37 4.62
N ILE A 240 27.06 -7.19 4.58
CA ILE A 240 26.39 -6.27 3.66
C ILE A 240 26.80 -4.83 3.96
N THR A 241 26.75 -4.42 5.23
CA THR A 241 27.13 -3.07 5.66
C THR A 241 28.58 -2.74 5.28
N ASN A 242 29.50 -3.68 5.51
CA ASN A 242 30.89 -3.53 5.10
C ASN A 242 31.05 -3.45 3.58
N SER A 243 30.27 -4.20 2.82
CA SER A 243 30.30 -4.15 1.35
C SER A 243 29.77 -2.81 0.81
N ILE A 244 28.75 -2.23 1.44
CA ILE A 244 28.27 -0.88 1.13
C ILE A 244 29.33 0.17 1.45
N ALA A 245 29.95 0.09 2.64
CA ALA A 245 31.00 1.01 3.06
C ALA A 245 32.21 0.98 2.13
N ASN A 246 32.52 -0.18 1.56
CA ASN A 246 33.60 -0.37 0.58
C ASN A 246 33.18 -0.01 -0.88
N GLY A 247 31.99 0.52 -1.08
CA GLY A 247 31.47 0.95 -2.40
C GLY A 247 31.13 -0.20 -3.36
N MET A 248 31.02 -1.45 -2.87
CA MET A 248 30.62 -2.58 -3.71
C MET A 248 29.15 -2.55 -4.08
N PHE A 249 28.30 -2.00 -3.20
CA PHE A 249 26.86 -1.83 -3.41
C PHE A 249 26.43 -0.43 -2.94
N TYR A 250 25.42 0.13 -3.59
CA TYR A 250 24.77 1.36 -3.17
C TYR A 250 23.71 1.08 -2.11
N GLN A 251 22.93 0.00 -2.33
CA GLN A 251 21.84 -0.44 -1.47
C GLN A 251 21.66 -1.94 -1.62
N VAL A 252 21.28 -2.60 -0.54
CA VAL A 252 20.92 -4.03 -0.53
C VAL A 252 19.62 -4.20 0.22
N ASN A 253 18.62 -4.84 -0.41
CA ASN A 253 17.41 -5.30 0.25
C ASN A 253 17.65 -6.71 0.79
N PHE A 254 17.64 -6.86 2.10
CA PHE A 254 17.90 -8.12 2.76
C PHE A 254 16.73 -8.47 3.68
N GLY A 255 16.08 -9.58 3.38
CA GLY A 255 14.90 -10.05 4.09
C GLY A 255 15.16 -11.31 4.90
N ARG A 256 14.26 -11.57 5.84
CA ARG A 256 14.22 -12.79 6.65
C ARG A 256 12.89 -13.47 6.44
N PHE A 257 12.92 -14.77 6.25
CA PHE A 257 11.73 -15.60 6.17
C PHE A 257 11.45 -16.24 7.54
N TRP A 258 10.20 -16.23 7.93
CA TRP A 258 9.71 -16.86 9.14
C TRP A 258 8.76 -18.00 8.70
N SER A 259 8.89 -19.17 9.27
CA SER A 259 8.05 -20.34 8.99
C SER A 259 7.33 -20.79 10.26
#